data_528496e3e650930ffd6f481235b166bd
#
_entry.id   528496e3e650930ffd6f481235b166bd
#
_cell.length_a   1.000
_cell.length_b   1.000
_cell.length_c   1.000
_cell.angle_alpha   90.00
_cell.angle_beta   90.00
_cell.angle_gamma   90.00
#
_symmetry.space_group_name_H-M   'P 1'
#
loop_
_entity.id
_entity.type
_entity.pdbx_description
1 polymer ?
#
loop_
_entity_poly.entity_id
_entity_poly.type
_entity_poly.pdbx_seq_one_letter_code
_entity_poly.pdbx_strand_id
1 'polypeptide(L)'
;MVNKKFVIVIAIAAVAISFGVAAFASLVNRPPEASIGGGNPSSSVLLVHGLGEDASMWKKWEELLTNDGIQYHTITFQESDDKCGTALAHAVELGKRIDEILRSNPSGQVNIVGHSKGGIDARVYLANGTQSVANLIMIGTPNNGTPMAERTSLCAPAVWDTLPEANATKVGMNPNTRYYTIAGDWAKEVGGNPIIPGPDDGLVPVSSAESEGNFQSLGRTEHAHLELLSEEEYNLAQDVLLGRR
;
A
#
# COMPACT_ATOMS: atom_id res chain seq x y z
N MET A 1 40.32 -46.97 -48.42
CA MET A 1 40.43 -45.85 -47.43
C MET A 1 39.23 -45.93 -46.49
N VAL A 2 39.45 -46.43 -45.31
CA VAL A 2 38.38 -46.78 -44.34
C VAL A 2 38.41 -45.71 -43.22
N ASN A 3 37.31 -44.98 -43.08
CA ASN A 3 37.19 -43.96 -42.07
C ASN A 3 36.54 -44.58 -40.80
N LYS A 4 37.32 -44.70 -39.74
CA LYS A 4 36.87 -45.23 -38.46
C LYS A 4 36.21 -44.12 -37.66
N LYS A 5 34.92 -44.22 -37.40
CA LYS A 5 34.18 -43.38 -36.44
C LYS A 5 34.47 -43.92 -35.02
N PHE A 6 35.04 -43.10 -34.19
CA PHE A 6 35.16 -43.33 -32.75
C PHE A 6 33.83 -43.04 -32.07
N VAL A 7 33.26 -44.06 -31.44
CA VAL A 7 32.10 -43.90 -30.53
C VAL A 7 32.68 -43.86 -29.13
N ILE A 8 32.52 -42.71 -28.45
CA ILE A 8 32.85 -42.58 -27.03
C ILE A 8 31.59 -42.88 -26.24
N VAL A 9 31.65 -44.00 -25.50
CA VAL A 9 30.62 -44.36 -24.51
C VAL A 9 31.04 -43.75 -23.17
N ILE A 10 30.27 -42.79 -22.68
CA ILE A 10 30.44 -42.22 -21.34
C ILE A 10 29.58 -43.05 -20.39
N ALA A 11 30.21 -43.81 -19.53
CA ALA A 11 29.55 -44.50 -18.42
C ALA A 11 29.34 -43.50 -17.26
N ILE A 12 28.08 -43.24 -16.92
CA ILE A 12 27.72 -42.45 -15.74
C ILE A 12 27.57 -43.42 -14.56
N ALA A 13 28.53 -43.35 -13.65
CA ALA A 13 28.45 -44.07 -12.38
C ALA A 13 27.55 -43.25 -11.42
N ALA A 14 26.39 -43.80 -11.07
CA ALA A 14 25.53 -43.25 -10.02
C ALA A 14 26.13 -43.65 -8.64
N VAL A 15 26.64 -42.66 -7.91
CA VAL A 15 26.98 -42.79 -6.50
C VAL A 15 25.77 -42.38 -5.68
N ALA A 16 25.11 -43.36 -5.09
CA ALA A 16 24.07 -43.16 -4.09
C ALA A 16 24.72 -42.82 -2.75
N ILE A 17 24.63 -41.56 -2.35
CA ILE A 17 24.99 -41.11 -1.00
C ILE A 17 23.73 -41.15 -0.14
N SER A 18 23.62 -42.15 0.71
CA SER A 18 22.58 -42.21 1.75
C SER A 18 22.98 -41.33 2.92
N PHE A 19 22.36 -40.13 3.03
CA PHE A 19 22.41 -39.35 4.25
C PHE A 19 21.26 -39.75 5.17
N GLY A 20 21.63 -40.30 6.32
CA GLY A 20 20.71 -40.59 7.41
C GLY A 20 20.18 -39.25 8.00
N VAL A 21 18.86 -39.08 7.95
CA VAL A 21 18.18 -38.01 8.63
C VAL A 21 18.03 -38.39 10.10
N ALA A 22 18.91 -37.86 10.96
CA ALA A 22 18.69 -37.87 12.38
C ALA A 22 17.67 -36.74 12.70
N ALA A 23 16.43 -37.13 13.01
CA ALA A 23 15.41 -36.20 13.49
C ALA A 23 15.78 -35.74 14.90
N PHE A 24 16.31 -34.51 15.03
CA PHE A 24 16.41 -33.80 16.30
C PHE A 24 15.07 -33.13 16.57
N ALA A 25 14.20 -33.78 17.32
CA ALA A 25 13.02 -33.15 17.91
C ALA A 25 13.46 -32.29 19.10
N SER A 26 13.76 -31.04 18.85
CA SER A 26 13.86 -30.02 19.91
C SER A 26 12.46 -29.53 20.27
N LEU A 27 11.87 -30.15 21.28
CA LEU A 27 10.71 -29.59 22.00
C LEU A 27 11.18 -28.35 22.76
N VAL A 28 11.06 -27.19 22.11
CA VAL A 28 11.14 -25.92 22.82
C VAL A 28 9.76 -25.64 23.38
N ASN A 29 9.63 -25.76 24.71
CA ASN A 29 8.49 -25.25 25.46
C ASN A 29 8.43 -23.73 25.27
N ARG A 30 7.58 -23.23 24.34
CA ARG A 30 7.18 -21.83 24.28
C ARG A 30 6.06 -21.62 25.31
N PRO A 31 6.17 -20.66 26.22
CA PRO A 31 5.02 -20.28 27.03
C PRO A 31 3.91 -19.76 26.10
N PRO A 32 2.62 -19.95 26.44
CA PRO A 32 1.52 -19.46 25.63
C PRO A 32 1.60 -17.94 25.58
N GLU A 33 1.78 -17.39 24.38
CA GLU A 33 1.60 -15.97 24.14
C GLU A 33 0.15 -15.62 24.47
N ALA A 34 -0.04 -14.67 25.38
CA ALA A 34 -1.34 -14.16 25.75
C ALA A 34 -1.99 -13.55 24.50
N SER A 35 -3.11 -14.13 24.06
CA SER A 35 -3.94 -13.56 22.99
C SER A 35 -4.58 -12.27 23.53
N ILE A 36 -4.03 -11.14 23.16
CA ILE A 36 -4.62 -9.83 23.43
C ILE A 36 -5.36 -9.42 22.15
N GLY A 37 -6.70 -9.36 22.24
CA GLY A 37 -7.58 -8.62 21.33
C GLY A 37 -7.82 -9.26 19.96
N GLY A 38 -9.09 -9.49 19.63
CA GLY A 38 -9.61 -10.16 18.44
C GLY A 38 -9.46 -9.37 17.13
N GLY A 39 -8.23 -9.05 16.73
CA GLY A 39 -7.91 -8.68 15.36
C GLY A 39 -7.57 -9.96 14.58
N ASN A 40 -7.84 -9.99 13.28
CA ASN A 40 -7.44 -11.11 12.43
C ASN A 40 -5.89 -11.19 12.43
N PRO A 41 -5.27 -12.20 13.09
CA PRO A 41 -3.82 -12.22 13.32
C PRO A 41 -2.98 -12.41 12.04
N SER A 42 -3.62 -12.41 10.88
CA SER A 42 -3.00 -12.70 9.60
C SER A 42 -2.79 -11.49 8.68
N SER A 43 -3.25 -10.29 9.05
CA SER A 43 -3.14 -9.12 8.17
C SER A 43 -2.18 -8.08 8.78
N SER A 44 -1.17 -7.69 8.00
CA SER A 44 -0.30 -6.56 8.31
C SER A 44 -0.77 -5.30 7.58
N VAL A 45 -0.44 -4.12 8.10
CA VAL A 45 -0.73 -2.82 7.46
C VAL A 45 0.54 -2.29 6.81
N LEU A 46 0.47 -1.89 5.54
CA LEU A 46 1.52 -1.15 4.84
C LEU A 46 1.09 0.31 4.67
N LEU A 47 1.85 1.24 5.24
CA LEU A 47 1.64 2.67 5.19
C LEU A 47 2.46 3.28 4.04
N VAL A 48 1.77 3.98 3.11
CA VAL A 48 2.34 4.50 1.86
C VAL A 48 2.19 6.02 1.83
N HIS A 49 3.31 6.73 1.82
CA HIS A 49 3.37 8.20 1.83
C HIS A 49 2.95 8.83 0.50
N GLY A 50 2.65 10.14 0.53
CA GLY A 50 2.30 10.94 -0.63
C GLY A 50 3.49 11.52 -1.40
N LEU A 51 3.18 12.47 -2.30
CA LEU A 51 4.15 13.14 -3.16
C LEU A 51 5.13 13.99 -2.34
N GLY A 52 6.43 13.77 -2.51
CA GLY A 52 7.47 14.56 -1.84
C GLY A 52 7.65 14.25 -0.35
N GLU A 53 6.97 13.24 0.17
CA GLU A 53 6.97 12.84 1.57
C GLU A 53 7.86 11.60 1.82
N ASP A 54 7.88 11.11 3.04
CA ASP A 54 8.56 9.86 3.44
C ASP A 54 7.81 9.19 4.60
N ALA A 55 8.30 8.03 5.03
CA ALA A 55 7.66 7.24 6.09
C ALA A 55 7.50 8.00 7.43
N SER A 56 8.26 9.07 7.68
CA SER A 56 8.20 9.79 8.96
C SER A 56 6.87 10.49 9.22
N MET A 57 6.04 10.70 8.18
CA MET A 57 4.71 11.29 8.32
C MET A 57 3.74 10.38 9.06
N TRP A 58 4.01 9.08 9.15
CA TRP A 58 3.13 8.08 9.74
C TRP A 58 3.27 7.90 11.26
N LYS A 59 4.13 8.68 11.95
CA LYS A 59 4.43 8.50 13.39
C LYS A 59 3.18 8.38 14.27
N LYS A 60 2.17 9.21 14.04
CA LYS A 60 0.92 9.15 14.83
C LYS A 60 0.17 7.84 14.59
N TRP A 61 0.11 7.39 13.34
CA TRP A 61 -0.52 6.12 12.98
C TRP A 61 0.25 4.91 13.50
N GLU A 62 1.59 4.96 13.49
CA GLU A 62 2.44 3.92 14.07
C GLU A 62 2.17 3.71 15.56
N GLU A 63 2.00 4.80 16.32
CA GLU A 63 1.62 4.75 17.74
C GLU A 63 0.23 4.13 17.94
N LEU A 64 -0.76 4.54 17.14
CA LEU A 64 -2.14 4.04 17.24
C LEU A 64 -2.24 2.56 16.83
N LEU A 65 -1.58 2.15 15.74
CA LEU A 65 -1.51 0.75 15.33
C LEU A 65 -0.83 -0.13 16.38
N THR A 66 0.25 0.38 17.00
CA THR A 66 0.94 -0.31 18.10
C THR A 66 0.01 -0.50 19.30
N ASN A 67 -0.76 0.53 19.68
CA ASN A 67 -1.71 0.47 20.79
C ASN A 67 -2.83 -0.53 20.54
N ASP A 68 -3.27 -0.68 19.30
CA ASP A 68 -4.28 -1.64 18.87
C ASP A 68 -3.71 -3.06 18.64
N GLY A 69 -2.39 -3.25 18.78
CA GLY A 69 -1.72 -4.53 18.55
C GLY A 69 -1.70 -4.95 17.07
N ILE A 70 -1.83 -4.00 16.15
CA ILE A 70 -1.81 -4.24 14.71
C ILE A 70 -0.36 -4.18 14.19
N GLN A 71 0.09 -5.24 13.51
CA GLN A 71 1.39 -5.25 12.87
C GLN A 71 1.39 -4.29 11.66
N TYR A 72 2.37 -3.41 11.59
CA TYR A 72 2.50 -2.47 10.48
C TYR A 72 3.91 -2.43 9.89
N HIS A 73 3.98 -1.89 8.70
CA HIS A 73 5.19 -1.60 7.95
C HIS A 73 5.03 -0.25 7.27
N THR A 74 6.13 0.41 7.04
CA THR A 74 6.18 1.64 6.23
C THR A 74 7.02 1.40 4.99
N ILE A 75 6.87 2.26 4.00
CA ILE A 75 7.76 2.33 2.86
C ILE A 75 8.24 3.78 2.69
N THR A 76 9.52 3.95 2.41
CA THR A 76 10.10 5.14 1.79
C THR A 76 10.68 4.67 0.48
N PHE A 77 10.19 5.19 -0.64
CA PHE A 77 10.65 4.79 -1.96
C PHE A 77 12.10 5.24 -2.17
N GLN A 78 12.96 4.37 -2.70
CA GLN A 78 14.40 4.61 -2.85
C GLN A 78 14.94 4.36 -4.25
N GLU A 79 14.29 3.45 -5.00
CA GLU A 79 14.77 3.03 -6.32
C GLU A 79 14.23 3.89 -7.46
N SER A 80 13.14 4.60 -7.23
CA SER A 80 12.34 5.31 -8.23
C SER A 80 12.34 6.82 -8.06
N ASP A 81 13.50 7.44 -7.88
CA ASP A 81 13.61 8.87 -7.58
C ASP A 81 12.95 9.25 -6.25
N ASP A 82 13.06 8.31 -5.29
CA ASP A 82 12.73 8.60 -3.90
C ASP A 82 11.26 9.07 -3.72
N LYS A 83 11.13 10.29 -3.23
CA LYS A 83 9.85 10.94 -2.95
C LYS A 83 9.07 11.38 -4.19
N CYS A 84 9.72 11.37 -5.35
CA CYS A 84 9.23 11.95 -6.60
C CYS A 84 9.05 10.93 -7.74
N GLY A 85 9.03 9.65 -7.42
CA GLY A 85 8.78 8.59 -8.41
C GLY A 85 7.36 8.62 -8.98
N THR A 86 7.23 8.20 -10.25
CA THR A 86 5.91 8.03 -10.87
C THR A 86 5.13 6.90 -10.21
N ALA A 87 3.80 6.91 -10.35
CA ALA A 87 2.95 5.87 -9.80
C ALA A 87 3.32 4.46 -10.31
N LEU A 88 3.74 4.36 -11.56
CA LEU A 88 4.21 3.08 -12.13
C LEU A 88 5.51 2.60 -11.48
N ALA A 89 6.47 3.50 -11.25
CA ALA A 89 7.73 3.18 -10.60
C ALA A 89 7.51 2.78 -9.13
N HIS A 90 6.71 3.55 -8.40
CA HIS A 90 6.33 3.24 -7.02
C HIS A 90 5.56 1.91 -6.92
N ALA A 91 4.70 1.57 -7.88
CA ALA A 91 3.98 0.30 -7.91
C ALA A 91 4.93 -0.92 -7.95
N VAL A 92 6.09 -0.81 -8.61
CA VAL A 92 7.11 -1.87 -8.62
C VAL A 92 7.75 -2.04 -7.24
N GLU A 93 8.09 -0.93 -6.57
CA GLU A 93 8.66 -0.99 -5.21
C GLU A 93 7.64 -1.48 -4.19
N LEU A 94 6.37 -1.07 -4.31
CA LEU A 94 5.27 -1.60 -3.49
C LEU A 94 5.16 -3.11 -3.61
N GLY A 95 5.24 -3.65 -4.83
CA GLY A 95 5.22 -5.11 -5.04
C GLY A 95 6.34 -5.82 -4.30
N LYS A 96 7.57 -5.34 -4.40
CA LYS A 96 8.72 -5.89 -3.67
C LYS A 96 8.50 -5.85 -2.15
N ARG A 97 8.01 -4.72 -1.64
CA ARG A 97 7.75 -4.54 -0.21
C ARG A 97 6.66 -5.47 0.31
N ILE A 98 5.58 -5.64 -0.43
CA ILE A 98 4.50 -6.58 -0.10
C ILE A 98 5.02 -8.02 -0.10
N ASP A 99 5.82 -8.41 -1.09
CA ASP A 99 6.45 -9.73 -1.13
C ASP A 99 7.37 -9.99 0.07
N GLU A 100 8.07 -8.97 0.57
CA GLU A 100 8.88 -9.05 1.79
C GLU A 100 8.02 -9.29 3.03
N ILE A 101 6.93 -8.55 3.17
CA ILE A 101 5.98 -8.71 4.28
C ILE A 101 5.40 -10.14 4.27
N LEU A 102 4.96 -10.61 3.12
CA LEU A 102 4.35 -11.94 2.98
C LEU A 102 5.34 -13.10 3.17
N ARG A 103 6.63 -12.89 2.93
CA ARG A 103 7.65 -13.92 3.28
C ARG A 103 7.72 -14.19 4.78
N SER A 104 7.46 -13.19 5.62
CA SER A 104 7.38 -13.36 7.08
C SER A 104 6.02 -13.87 7.56
N ASN A 105 4.96 -13.70 6.75
CA ASN A 105 3.59 -14.17 7.01
C ASN A 105 2.94 -14.74 5.74
N PRO A 106 3.34 -15.94 5.28
CA PRO A 106 2.92 -16.48 3.97
C PRO A 106 1.42 -16.76 3.83
N SER A 107 0.70 -16.94 4.94
CA SER A 107 -0.75 -17.14 4.95
C SER A 107 -1.55 -15.87 5.16
N GLY A 108 -0.86 -14.73 5.36
CA GLY A 108 -1.47 -13.44 5.63
C GLY A 108 -1.86 -12.69 4.37
N GLN A 109 -2.57 -11.59 4.60
CA GLN A 109 -2.84 -10.57 3.60
C GLN A 109 -2.32 -9.23 4.12
N VAL A 110 -2.15 -8.27 3.21
CA VAL A 110 -1.74 -6.91 3.54
C VAL A 110 -2.95 -6.00 3.39
N ASN A 111 -3.14 -5.09 4.35
CA ASN A 111 -3.97 -3.90 4.17
C ASN A 111 -3.05 -2.75 3.79
N ILE A 112 -3.40 -1.98 2.79
CA ILE A 112 -2.63 -0.79 2.41
C ILE A 112 -3.40 0.45 2.89
N VAL A 113 -2.67 1.38 3.52
CA VAL A 113 -3.17 2.73 3.79
C VAL A 113 -2.28 3.71 3.02
N GLY A 114 -2.86 4.41 2.08
CA GLY A 114 -2.15 5.37 1.23
C GLY A 114 -2.65 6.80 1.46
N HIS A 115 -1.72 7.72 1.73
CA HIS A 115 -2.01 9.15 1.79
C HIS A 115 -1.78 9.79 0.42
N SER A 116 -2.68 10.67 0.00
CA SER A 116 -2.48 11.49 -1.19
C SER A 116 -2.14 10.65 -2.43
N LYS A 117 -1.03 10.97 -3.14
CA LYS A 117 -0.51 10.19 -4.28
C LYS A 117 -0.24 8.73 -3.92
N GLY A 118 0.13 8.41 -2.66
CA GLY A 118 0.37 7.03 -2.24
C GLY A 118 -0.84 6.10 -2.42
N GLY A 119 -2.05 6.64 -2.36
CA GLY A 119 -3.26 5.90 -2.72
C GLY A 119 -3.36 5.59 -4.22
N ILE A 120 -2.92 6.52 -5.09
CA ILE A 120 -2.81 6.28 -6.55
C ILE A 120 -1.76 5.22 -6.83
N ASP A 121 -0.58 5.30 -6.20
CA ASP A 121 0.51 4.35 -6.37
C ASP A 121 0.06 2.92 -6.03
N ALA A 122 -0.68 2.78 -4.92
CA ALA A 122 -1.29 1.51 -4.52
C ALA A 122 -2.34 1.02 -5.53
N ARG A 123 -3.19 1.90 -6.08
CA ARG A 123 -4.15 1.52 -7.12
C ARG A 123 -3.48 1.03 -8.39
N VAL A 124 -2.39 1.69 -8.82
CA VAL A 124 -1.60 1.26 -9.99
C VAL A 124 -0.97 -0.11 -9.74
N TYR A 125 -0.44 -0.37 -8.56
CA TYR A 125 0.03 -1.70 -8.18
C TYR A 125 -1.09 -2.76 -8.26
N LEU A 126 -2.25 -2.46 -7.68
CA LEU A 126 -3.38 -3.38 -7.61
C LEU A 126 -4.01 -3.68 -8.98
N ALA A 127 -3.93 -2.76 -9.93
CA ALA A 127 -4.48 -2.95 -11.27
C ALA A 127 -3.84 -4.13 -12.03
N ASN A 128 -2.63 -4.54 -11.65
CA ASN A 128 -1.95 -5.72 -12.22
C ASN A 128 -2.52 -7.05 -11.71
N GLY A 129 -3.45 -7.03 -10.76
CA GLY A 129 -4.09 -8.20 -10.18
C GLY A 129 -3.22 -8.90 -9.13
N THR A 130 -3.66 -8.92 -7.89
CA THR A 130 -3.04 -9.67 -6.78
C THR A 130 -4.13 -10.17 -5.84
N GLN A 131 -3.88 -11.25 -5.12
CA GLN A 131 -4.74 -11.75 -4.04
C GLN A 131 -4.18 -11.40 -2.65
N SER A 132 -3.02 -10.75 -2.63
CA SER A 132 -2.26 -10.51 -1.40
C SER A 132 -2.75 -9.29 -0.61
N VAL A 133 -3.56 -8.41 -1.22
CA VAL A 133 -4.07 -7.19 -0.58
C VAL A 133 -5.57 -7.30 -0.35
N ALA A 134 -5.97 -7.29 0.91
CA ALA A 134 -7.38 -7.40 1.30
C ALA A 134 -8.12 -6.06 1.19
N ASN A 135 -7.50 -5.00 1.68
CA ASN A 135 -8.10 -3.68 1.75
C ASN A 135 -7.10 -2.61 1.32
N LEU A 136 -7.58 -1.60 0.60
CA LEU A 136 -6.90 -0.34 0.33
C LEU A 136 -7.72 0.80 0.93
N ILE A 137 -7.14 1.53 1.90
CA ILE A 137 -7.71 2.74 2.48
C ILE A 137 -6.95 3.93 1.92
N MET A 138 -7.65 4.85 1.28
CA MET A 138 -7.09 6.02 0.60
C MET A 138 -7.51 7.29 1.36
N ILE A 139 -6.53 8.02 1.88
CA ILE A 139 -6.72 9.22 2.69
C ILE A 139 -6.30 10.44 1.87
N GLY A 140 -7.23 11.36 1.59
CA GLY A 140 -6.96 12.54 0.78
C GLY A 140 -6.42 12.23 -0.62
N THR A 141 -6.66 11.02 -1.14
CA THR A 141 -6.14 10.60 -2.44
C THR A 141 -6.92 11.26 -3.58
N PRO A 142 -6.25 11.91 -4.54
CA PRO A 142 -6.92 12.50 -5.70
C PRO A 142 -7.34 11.41 -6.70
N ASN A 143 -8.36 10.62 -6.34
CA ASN A 143 -8.80 9.45 -7.09
C ASN A 143 -9.29 9.77 -8.52
N ASN A 144 -9.81 10.97 -8.71
CA ASN A 144 -10.20 11.53 -10.03
C ASN A 144 -9.30 12.71 -10.41
N GLY A 145 -8.12 12.81 -9.79
CA GLY A 145 -7.16 13.90 -9.98
C GLY A 145 -7.48 15.16 -9.20
N THR A 146 -6.61 16.16 -9.34
CA THR A 146 -6.77 17.49 -8.76
C THR A 146 -6.29 18.58 -9.72
N PRO A 147 -6.98 19.72 -9.80
CA PRO A 147 -6.50 20.86 -10.59
C PRO A 147 -5.21 21.48 -10.02
N MET A 148 -4.87 21.18 -8.78
CA MET A 148 -3.63 21.65 -8.16
C MET A 148 -2.37 21.03 -8.80
N ALA A 149 -2.48 19.89 -9.44
CA ALA A 149 -1.36 19.25 -10.14
C ALA A 149 -0.78 20.11 -11.28
N GLU A 150 -1.61 20.93 -11.93
CA GLU A 150 -1.16 21.86 -12.98
C GLU A 150 -0.46 23.11 -12.41
N ARG A 151 -0.58 23.36 -11.12
CA ARG A 151 -0.10 24.57 -10.44
C ARG A 151 1.25 24.41 -9.79
N THR A 152 1.83 23.24 -9.83
CA THR A 152 3.12 22.94 -9.20
C THR A 152 4.03 22.19 -10.15
N SER A 153 5.34 22.43 -9.99
CA SER A 153 6.41 21.64 -10.61
C SER A 153 7.10 20.73 -9.59
N LEU A 154 6.56 20.68 -8.36
CA LEU A 154 7.10 19.78 -7.34
C LEU A 154 7.04 18.33 -7.83
N CYS A 155 8.19 17.65 -7.80
CA CYS A 155 8.28 16.26 -8.24
C CYS A 155 7.77 16.00 -9.66
N ALA A 156 7.96 16.93 -10.61
CA ALA A 156 7.66 16.63 -12.00
C ALA A 156 8.64 15.56 -12.55
N PRO A 157 8.15 14.50 -13.25
CA PRO A 157 6.80 14.31 -13.77
C PRO A 157 5.80 13.60 -12.83
N ALA A 158 6.20 13.15 -11.64
CA ALA A 158 5.35 12.35 -10.75
C ALA A 158 4.04 13.05 -10.31
N VAL A 159 4.06 14.38 -10.17
CA VAL A 159 2.85 15.17 -9.87
C VAL A 159 1.78 15.05 -10.96
N TRP A 160 2.19 14.77 -12.21
CA TRP A 160 1.24 14.61 -13.32
C TRP A 160 0.40 13.34 -13.22
N ASP A 161 0.82 12.35 -12.42
CA ASP A 161 -0.01 11.19 -12.09
C ASP A 161 -1.28 11.58 -11.32
N THR A 162 -1.32 12.78 -10.75
CA THR A 162 -2.47 13.32 -10.01
C THR A 162 -3.36 14.26 -10.84
N LEU A 163 -3.09 14.42 -12.14
CA LEU A 163 -3.96 15.15 -13.06
C LEU A 163 -5.28 14.40 -13.30
N PRO A 164 -6.41 15.12 -13.51
CA PRO A 164 -7.70 14.48 -13.79
C PRO A 164 -7.70 13.56 -15.01
N GLU A 165 -6.88 13.87 -16.04
CA GLU A 165 -6.73 13.07 -17.24
C GLU A 165 -5.66 11.98 -17.16
N ALA A 166 -4.87 11.93 -16.07
CA ALA A 166 -3.78 10.97 -15.91
C ALA A 166 -4.27 9.53 -15.99
N ASN A 167 -3.50 8.68 -16.66
CA ASN A 167 -3.79 7.25 -16.71
C ASN A 167 -3.76 6.59 -15.33
N ALA A 168 -2.90 7.08 -14.43
CA ALA A 168 -2.79 6.58 -13.05
C ALA A 168 -4.10 6.74 -12.26
N THR A 169 -4.92 7.77 -12.53
CA THR A 169 -6.23 7.95 -11.88
C THR A 169 -7.34 7.08 -12.49
N LYS A 170 -7.12 6.50 -13.68
CA LYS A 170 -8.11 5.73 -14.46
C LYS A 170 -7.88 4.23 -14.41
N VAL A 171 -6.96 3.74 -13.60
CA VAL A 171 -6.71 2.29 -13.47
C VAL A 171 -7.91 1.54 -12.93
N GLY A 172 -8.09 0.31 -13.42
CA GLY A 172 -9.16 -0.57 -12.98
C GLY A 172 -8.98 -1.01 -11.53
N MET A 173 -10.08 -1.49 -10.94
CA MET A 173 -10.06 -2.07 -9.59
C MET A 173 -9.66 -3.53 -9.62
N ASN A 174 -8.90 -3.97 -8.61
CA ASN A 174 -8.65 -5.39 -8.37
C ASN A 174 -9.89 -6.01 -7.69
N PRO A 175 -10.50 -7.04 -8.25
CA PRO A 175 -11.71 -7.65 -7.70
C PRO A 175 -11.48 -8.36 -6.35
N ASN A 176 -10.23 -8.63 -5.96
CA ASN A 176 -9.88 -9.27 -4.70
C ASN A 176 -9.61 -8.28 -3.56
N THR A 177 -9.65 -6.97 -3.83
CA THR A 177 -9.37 -5.91 -2.86
C THR A 177 -10.60 -5.05 -2.64
N ARG A 178 -10.90 -4.72 -1.38
CA ARG A 178 -11.91 -3.71 -1.04
C ARG A 178 -11.27 -2.34 -0.95
N TYR A 179 -11.97 -1.33 -1.46
CA TYR A 179 -11.46 0.03 -1.57
C TYR A 179 -12.27 0.98 -0.69
N TYR A 180 -11.56 1.72 0.14
CA TYR A 180 -12.15 2.69 1.08
C TYR A 180 -11.51 4.06 0.90
N THR A 181 -12.26 5.12 1.22
CA THR A 181 -11.79 6.49 1.16
C THR A 181 -12.09 7.26 2.43
N ILE A 182 -11.19 8.18 2.78
CA ILE A 182 -11.37 9.23 3.77
C ILE A 182 -11.02 10.55 3.09
N ALA A 183 -11.90 11.54 3.13
CA ALA A 183 -11.69 12.85 2.52
C ALA A 183 -11.54 13.95 3.59
N GLY A 184 -10.72 14.96 3.30
CA GLY A 184 -10.67 16.20 4.05
C GLY A 184 -11.65 17.22 3.47
N ASP A 185 -12.34 17.95 4.33
CA ASP A 185 -13.29 19.05 4.00
C ASP A 185 -12.90 20.31 4.79
N TRP A 186 -11.66 20.73 4.62
CA TRP A 186 -11.13 21.93 5.25
C TRP A 186 -11.86 23.20 4.81
N ALA A 187 -12.44 23.19 3.61
CA ALA A 187 -13.23 24.27 3.04
C ALA A 187 -14.41 24.69 3.92
N LYS A 188 -14.97 23.78 4.70
CA LYS A 188 -16.13 24.00 5.55
C LYS A 188 -15.91 25.12 6.58
N GLU A 189 -14.71 25.21 7.15
CA GLU A 189 -14.41 26.23 8.17
C GLU A 189 -13.79 27.50 7.60
N VAL A 190 -12.93 27.40 6.57
CA VAL A 190 -12.08 28.50 6.12
C VAL A 190 -12.38 28.98 4.69
N GLY A 191 -13.34 28.36 4.01
CA GLY A 191 -13.76 28.75 2.66
C GLY A 191 -13.00 28.07 1.52
N GLY A 192 -12.15 27.10 1.82
CA GLY A 192 -11.47 26.24 0.84
C GLY A 192 -10.44 26.94 -0.05
N ASN A 193 -9.90 26.16 -0.99
CA ASN A 193 -9.00 26.67 -2.01
C ASN A 193 -9.82 27.24 -3.18
N PRO A 194 -9.71 28.54 -3.51
CA PRO A 194 -10.54 29.19 -4.53
C PRO A 194 -10.33 28.63 -5.95
N ILE A 195 -9.30 27.82 -6.16
CA ILE A 195 -9.00 27.16 -7.44
C ILE A 195 -9.75 25.83 -7.57
N ILE A 196 -10.11 25.23 -6.43
CA ILE A 196 -10.77 23.91 -6.38
C ILE A 196 -12.29 24.13 -6.31
N PRO A 197 -13.08 23.61 -7.26
CA PRO A 197 -14.53 23.71 -7.20
C PRO A 197 -15.11 22.82 -6.07
N GLY A 198 -15.86 23.42 -5.15
CA GLY A 198 -16.57 22.73 -4.08
C GLY A 198 -15.73 22.47 -2.84
N PRO A 199 -16.20 21.60 -1.94
CA PRO A 199 -15.46 21.21 -0.75
C PRO A 199 -14.11 20.56 -1.08
N ASP A 200 -13.07 20.90 -0.31
CA ASP A 200 -11.71 20.42 -0.54
C ASP A 200 -10.87 20.46 0.75
N ASP A 201 -9.73 19.79 0.73
CA ASP A 201 -8.74 19.78 1.81
C ASP A 201 -7.58 20.78 1.60
N GLY A 202 -7.76 21.72 0.65
CA GLY A 202 -6.74 22.68 0.22
C GLY A 202 -5.94 22.21 -1.00
N LEU A 203 -5.87 20.91 -1.29
CA LEU A 203 -5.15 20.32 -2.43
C LEU A 203 -6.02 19.40 -3.29
N VAL A 204 -6.95 18.67 -2.69
CA VAL A 204 -7.76 17.65 -3.36
C VAL A 204 -9.25 17.95 -3.15
N PRO A 205 -10.06 17.99 -4.22
CA PRO A 205 -11.51 18.09 -4.07
C PRO A 205 -12.07 16.87 -3.33
N VAL A 206 -13.01 17.06 -2.41
CA VAL A 206 -13.75 15.96 -1.75
C VAL A 206 -14.37 15.01 -2.78
N SER A 207 -14.95 15.54 -3.85
CA SER A 207 -15.52 14.75 -4.95
C SER A 207 -14.50 13.83 -5.64
N SER A 208 -13.25 14.28 -5.70
CA SER A 208 -12.15 13.45 -6.23
C SER A 208 -11.70 12.41 -5.20
N ALA A 209 -11.52 12.80 -3.95
CA ALA A 209 -11.08 11.89 -2.89
C ALA A 209 -12.06 10.74 -2.70
N GLU A 210 -13.37 11.01 -2.63
CA GLU A 210 -14.40 10.00 -2.45
C GLU A 210 -14.65 9.17 -3.72
N SER A 211 -14.57 9.79 -4.92
CA SER A 211 -14.87 9.15 -6.21
C SER A 211 -16.18 8.35 -6.15
N GLU A 212 -17.28 9.05 -5.89
CA GLU A 212 -18.60 8.47 -5.62
C GLU A 212 -18.97 7.32 -6.58
N GLY A 213 -19.50 6.26 -6.01
CA GLY A 213 -19.95 5.06 -6.75
C GLY A 213 -18.84 4.04 -7.05
N ASN A 214 -17.57 4.37 -6.85
CA ASN A 214 -16.46 3.44 -7.07
C ASN A 214 -15.89 2.86 -5.77
N PHE A 215 -15.85 3.66 -4.70
CA PHE A 215 -15.23 3.29 -3.44
C PHE A 215 -16.19 3.48 -2.27
N GLN A 216 -15.93 2.79 -1.16
CA GLN A 216 -16.71 2.94 0.05
C GLN A 216 -16.14 4.07 0.90
N SER A 217 -16.86 5.17 1.07
CA SER A 217 -16.46 6.23 2.00
C SER A 217 -16.55 5.75 3.45
N LEU A 218 -15.47 6.00 4.21
CA LEU A 218 -15.43 5.83 5.66
C LEU A 218 -15.84 7.09 6.39
N GLY A 219 -15.74 8.25 5.74
CA GLY A 219 -16.14 9.54 6.28
C GLY A 219 -15.32 10.70 5.75
N ARG A 220 -15.61 11.88 6.31
CA ARG A 220 -14.89 13.13 6.06
C ARG A 220 -14.44 13.72 7.38
N THR A 221 -13.31 14.44 7.36
CA THR A 221 -12.81 15.24 8.49
C THR A 221 -12.67 16.69 8.05
N GLU A 222 -12.65 17.63 9.00
CA GLU A 222 -12.50 19.07 8.71
C GLU A 222 -11.01 19.46 8.68
N HIS A 223 -10.13 18.54 8.24
CA HIS A 223 -8.69 18.73 8.19
C HIS A 223 -8.19 19.15 6.80
N ALA A 224 -7.12 19.95 6.81
CA ALA A 224 -6.35 20.26 5.61
C ALA A 224 -5.51 19.01 5.18
N HIS A 225 -5.12 18.98 3.92
CA HIS A 225 -4.47 17.82 3.28
C HIS A 225 -3.31 17.21 4.07
N LEU A 226 -2.43 18.05 4.63
CA LEU A 226 -1.27 17.56 5.41
C LEU A 226 -1.62 17.22 6.86
N GLU A 227 -2.84 17.47 7.30
CA GLU A 227 -3.35 17.17 8.65
C GLU A 227 -4.16 15.86 8.69
N LEU A 228 -4.44 15.26 7.52
CA LEU A 228 -5.28 14.07 7.34
C LEU A 228 -4.72 12.76 7.92
N LEU A 229 -3.64 12.81 8.69
CA LEU A 229 -3.08 11.62 9.36
C LEU A 229 -3.20 11.71 10.88
N SER A 230 -4.27 12.33 11.34
CA SER A 230 -4.61 12.46 12.74
C SER A 230 -5.25 11.18 13.31
N GLU A 231 -5.59 11.22 14.58
CA GLU A 231 -6.36 10.18 15.26
C GLU A 231 -7.79 10.06 14.74
N GLU A 232 -8.36 11.16 14.19
CA GLU A 232 -9.72 11.16 13.66
C GLU A 232 -9.81 10.28 12.41
N GLU A 233 -8.89 10.41 11.45
CA GLU A 233 -8.83 9.55 10.26
C GLU A 233 -8.52 8.09 10.65
N TYR A 234 -7.64 7.89 11.64
CA TYR A 234 -7.37 6.55 12.15
C TYR A 234 -8.64 5.88 12.70
N ASN A 235 -9.44 6.59 13.50
CA ASN A 235 -10.68 6.08 14.05
C ASN A 235 -11.70 5.70 12.97
N LEU A 236 -11.76 6.45 11.86
CA LEU A 236 -12.58 6.10 10.70
C LEU A 236 -12.10 4.79 10.03
N ALA A 237 -10.81 4.54 10.00
CA ALA A 237 -10.20 3.36 9.38
C ALA A 237 -10.15 2.12 10.29
N GLN A 238 -10.22 2.31 11.62
CA GLN A 238 -9.92 1.31 12.64
C GLN A 238 -10.69 0.00 12.48
N ASP A 239 -11.99 0.06 12.21
CA ASP A 239 -12.82 -1.15 12.06
C ASP A 239 -12.40 -1.99 10.84
N VAL A 240 -11.98 -1.35 9.75
CA VAL A 240 -11.42 -2.05 8.58
C VAL A 240 -10.09 -2.71 8.93
N LEU A 241 -9.22 -1.99 9.64
CA LEU A 241 -7.89 -2.48 10.02
C LEU A 241 -7.96 -3.64 11.02
N LEU A 242 -8.97 -3.62 11.91
CA LEU A 242 -9.24 -4.69 12.88
C LEU A 242 -10.06 -5.86 12.30
N GLY A 243 -10.43 -5.80 11.01
CA GLY A 243 -11.22 -6.85 10.37
C GLY A 243 -12.66 -6.95 10.88
N ARG A 244 -13.21 -5.86 11.39
CA ARG A 244 -14.59 -5.78 11.92
C ARG A 244 -15.61 -5.33 10.85
N ARG A 245 -15.13 -4.97 9.66
CA ARG A 245 -15.95 -4.43 8.56
C ARG A 245 -15.71 -5.14 7.23
#